data_dc967ea6132d7f6f1505861d0406457c
#
_entry.id   dc967ea6132d7f6f1505861d0406457c
#
_cell.length_a   1.000
_cell.length_b   1.000
_cell.length_c   1.000
_cell.angle_alpha   90.00
_cell.angle_beta   90.00
_cell.angle_gamma   90.00
#
_symmetry.space_group_name_H-M   'P 1'
#
loop_
_entity.id
_entity.type
_entity.pdbx_description
1 polymer ?
#
loop_
_entity_poly.entity_id
_entity_poly.type
_entity_poly.pdbx_seq_one_letter_code
_entity_poly.pdbx_strand_id
1 'polypeptide(L)'
;MNVGQVFELLMGWAASNLNCRVKVVPFDEMYGAEKSHQTVQAFLEEASKQPGKGWVYNPNDPGKLLLKDGRTGEPFDQPVAVGYSHFLKLVHLVDDKIHARSTGPYSLVTQQPLGGKAQQGGQRLGEMEVWALEAYGAAYTLQELLTVKSDDMQGRNEALNAIVKGKPIPRPGTPESFKVLMRELQSLGLDIGVYTDEGKEVDLMQDINPRRNTPSRPTYESLGTSEYEED
;
A
#
# COMPACT_ATOMS: atom_id res chain seq x y z
N MET A 1 1.76 27.86 3.50
CA MET A 1 2.35 26.69 4.20
C MET A 1 3.86 26.66 4.07
N ASN A 2 4.42 26.73 2.86
CA ASN A 2 5.88 26.64 2.68
C ASN A 2 6.65 27.92 3.04
N VAL A 3 6.01 29.11 3.00
CA VAL A 3 6.60 30.37 3.43
C VAL A 3 6.91 30.36 4.93
N GLY A 4 6.00 29.78 5.75
CA GLY A 4 6.23 29.60 7.17
C GLY A 4 7.45 28.72 7.50
N GLN A 5 7.75 27.72 6.67
CA GLN A 5 8.97 26.89 6.82
C GLN A 5 10.25 27.70 6.59
N VAL A 6 10.24 28.65 5.65
CA VAL A 6 11.37 29.55 5.43
C VAL A 6 11.57 30.47 6.62
N PHE A 7 10.51 31.04 7.16
CA PHE A 7 10.58 31.85 8.37
C PHE A 7 11.06 31.06 9.59
N GLU A 8 10.58 29.82 9.75
CA GLU A 8 11.06 28.90 10.79
C GLU A 8 12.56 28.65 10.69
N LEU A 9 13.05 28.38 9.48
CA LEU A 9 14.47 28.14 9.21
C LEU A 9 15.32 29.35 9.61
N LEU A 10 14.94 30.55 9.19
CA LEU A 10 15.66 31.78 9.49
C LEU A 10 15.57 32.17 10.97
N MET A 11 14.39 32.04 11.57
CA MET A 11 14.20 32.30 12.98
C MET A 11 14.98 31.31 13.85
N GLY A 12 15.02 30.04 13.46
CA GLY A 12 15.85 29.03 14.10
C GLY A 12 17.34 29.36 14.04
N TRP A 13 17.81 29.93 12.92
CA TRP A 13 19.18 30.41 12.77
C TRP A 13 19.48 31.56 13.74
N ALA A 14 18.62 32.56 13.79
CA ALA A 14 18.74 33.67 14.72
C ALA A 14 18.74 33.19 16.18
N ALA A 15 17.78 32.34 16.55
CA ALA A 15 17.63 31.77 17.89
C ALA A 15 18.87 31.00 18.36
N SER A 16 19.46 30.21 17.47
CA SER A 16 20.69 29.47 17.74
C SER A 16 21.88 30.41 18.02
N ASN A 17 21.98 31.47 17.25
CA ASN A 17 23.05 32.45 17.44
C ASN A 17 22.85 33.28 18.71
N LEU A 18 21.60 33.58 19.10
CA LEU A 18 21.25 34.28 20.36
C LEU A 18 21.22 33.34 21.58
N ASN A 19 21.34 32.02 21.36
CA ASN A 19 21.21 31.00 22.40
C ASN A 19 19.89 31.10 23.17
N CYS A 20 18.79 31.34 22.46
CA CYS A 20 17.45 31.47 23.02
C CYS A 20 16.44 30.57 22.31
N ARG A 21 15.25 30.46 22.89
CA ARG A 21 14.09 29.80 22.23
C ARG A 21 13.07 30.88 21.90
N VAL A 22 12.67 30.89 20.64
CA VAL A 22 11.67 31.84 20.15
C VAL A 22 10.28 31.18 20.20
N LYS A 23 9.31 31.93 20.71
CA LYS A 23 7.88 31.60 20.67
C LYS A 23 7.19 32.56 19.73
N VAL A 24 6.52 32.01 18.73
CA VAL A 24 5.76 32.79 17.75
C VAL A 24 4.28 32.73 18.11
N VAL A 25 3.61 33.87 18.10
CA VAL A 25 2.16 33.93 18.30
C VAL A 25 1.48 33.48 17.01
N PRO A 26 0.51 32.56 17.06
CA PRO A 26 -0.28 32.20 15.89
C PRO A 26 -0.96 33.44 15.28
N PHE A 27 -1.00 33.50 13.96
CA PHE A 27 -1.66 34.56 13.20
C PHE A 27 -1.10 35.97 13.50
N ASP A 28 0.22 36.09 13.64
CA ASP A 28 0.93 37.35 13.93
C ASP A 28 0.68 38.45 12.88
N GLU A 29 0.36 38.09 11.64
CA GLU A 29 -0.03 39.03 10.58
C GLU A 29 -1.33 39.79 10.85
N MET A 30 -2.13 39.36 11.83
CA MET A 30 -3.26 40.16 12.33
C MET A 30 -2.83 41.49 12.95
N TYR A 31 -1.58 41.61 13.42
CA TYR A 31 -1.03 42.81 14.00
C TYR A 31 -0.38 43.78 12.99
N GLY A 32 -0.37 43.42 11.72
CA GLY A 32 0.13 44.23 10.61
C GLY A 32 0.59 43.39 9.42
N ALA A 33 0.37 43.90 8.22
CA ALA A 33 0.93 43.31 7.02
C ALA A 33 2.46 43.23 7.13
N GLU A 34 3.06 42.14 6.70
CA GLU A 34 4.51 41.89 6.77
C GLU A 34 5.11 41.77 8.19
N LYS A 35 4.29 41.63 9.22
CA LYS A 35 4.77 41.55 10.61
C LYS A 35 5.73 40.37 10.82
N SER A 36 5.44 39.22 10.24
CA SER A 36 6.31 38.04 10.30
C SER A 36 7.69 38.33 9.71
N HIS A 37 7.73 38.98 8.55
CA HIS A 37 8.98 39.32 7.86
C HIS A 37 9.82 40.31 8.70
N GLN A 38 9.20 41.35 9.21
CA GLN A 38 9.86 42.36 10.08
C GLN A 38 10.41 41.71 11.36
N THR A 39 9.67 40.78 11.94
CA THR A 39 10.09 40.09 13.17
C THR A 39 11.32 39.20 12.89
N VAL A 40 11.33 38.44 11.82
CA VAL A 40 12.48 37.60 11.43
C VAL A 40 13.72 38.49 11.18
N GLN A 41 13.55 39.57 10.45
CA GLN A 41 14.64 40.50 10.16
C GLN A 41 15.22 41.11 11.45
N ALA A 42 14.37 41.60 12.37
CA ALA A 42 14.81 42.16 13.62
C ALA A 42 15.62 41.17 14.49
N PHE A 43 15.20 39.90 14.54
CA PHE A 43 15.96 38.86 15.25
C PHE A 43 17.30 38.51 14.58
N LEU A 44 17.38 38.52 13.27
CA LEU A 44 18.64 38.34 12.53
C LEU A 44 19.60 39.51 12.76
N GLU A 45 19.10 40.75 12.74
CA GLU A 45 19.89 41.96 13.07
C GLU A 45 20.42 41.93 14.50
N GLU A 46 19.58 41.52 15.45
CA GLU A 46 19.99 41.37 16.85
C GLU A 46 21.07 40.29 17.00
N ALA A 47 20.94 39.16 16.31
CA ALA A 47 21.93 38.10 16.29
C ALA A 47 23.28 38.58 15.71
N SER A 48 23.27 39.44 14.71
CA SER A 48 24.48 39.99 14.09
C SER A 48 25.25 40.96 14.97
N LYS A 49 24.58 41.64 15.91
CA LYS A 49 25.21 42.57 16.87
C LYS A 49 26.08 41.89 17.90
N GLN A 50 26.01 40.56 18.05
CA GLN A 50 26.87 39.84 18.95
C GLN A 50 28.35 39.88 18.48
N PRO A 51 29.32 39.92 19.41
CA PRO A 51 30.72 39.94 19.04
C PRO A 51 31.13 38.72 18.22
N GLY A 52 31.74 39.00 17.07
CA GLY A 52 32.20 37.95 16.12
C GLY A 52 31.12 37.34 15.20
N LYS A 53 29.87 37.80 15.25
CA LYS A 53 28.74 37.27 14.48
C LYS A 53 28.19 38.22 13.42
N GLY A 54 28.89 39.23 13.02
CA GLY A 54 28.47 40.19 12.00
C GLY A 54 28.15 39.54 10.62
N TRP A 55 28.65 38.34 10.39
CA TRP A 55 28.41 37.57 9.18
C TRP A 55 27.03 36.90 9.13
N VAL A 56 26.30 36.87 10.25
CA VAL A 56 24.98 36.18 10.38
C VAL A 56 23.90 36.89 9.56
N TYR A 57 24.01 38.20 9.41
CA TYR A 57 23.03 39.00 8.69
C TYR A 57 23.68 39.91 7.66
N ASN A 58 23.16 39.86 6.44
CA ASN A 58 23.51 40.78 5.36
C ASN A 58 22.28 41.62 4.98
N PRO A 59 22.31 42.93 5.05
CA PRO A 59 21.17 43.77 4.69
C PRO A 59 20.71 43.61 3.24
N ASN A 60 21.64 43.30 2.33
CA ASN A 60 21.31 43.11 0.92
C ASN A 60 20.59 41.78 0.63
N ASP A 61 20.93 40.73 1.39
CA ASP A 61 20.38 39.39 1.25
C ASP A 61 20.03 38.82 2.63
N PRO A 62 18.92 39.26 3.24
CA PRO A 62 18.53 38.84 4.59
C PRO A 62 18.35 37.29 4.66
N GLY A 63 19.05 36.67 5.61
CA GLY A 63 18.96 35.23 5.84
C GLY A 63 19.71 34.35 4.83
N LYS A 64 20.46 34.93 3.92
CA LYS A 64 21.33 34.20 2.99
C LYS A 64 22.81 34.42 3.34
N LEU A 65 23.59 33.38 3.19
CA LEU A 65 25.01 33.33 3.44
C LEU A 65 25.78 32.88 2.18
N LEU A 66 26.97 33.44 2.01
CA LEU A 66 27.87 32.97 0.98
C LEU A 66 28.58 31.70 1.49
N LEU A 67 28.20 30.57 0.92
CA LEU A 67 28.75 29.27 1.28
C LEU A 67 29.83 28.85 0.27
N LYS A 68 30.67 27.93 0.70
CA LYS A 68 31.69 27.29 -0.15
C LYS A 68 31.37 25.80 -0.26
N ASP A 69 31.65 25.25 -1.44
CA ASP A 69 31.59 23.80 -1.63
C ASP A 69 32.69 23.12 -0.78
N GLY A 70 32.29 22.19 0.05
CA GLY A 70 33.22 21.44 0.90
C GLY A 70 34.22 20.56 0.17
N ARG A 71 33.99 20.24 -1.12
CA ARG A 71 34.89 19.43 -1.93
C ARG A 71 35.93 20.27 -2.67
N THR A 72 35.47 21.33 -3.32
CA THR A 72 36.33 22.18 -4.19
C THR A 72 36.89 23.38 -3.46
N GLY A 73 36.22 23.84 -2.37
CA GLY A 73 36.54 25.09 -1.67
C GLY A 73 36.08 26.34 -2.41
N GLU A 74 35.43 26.20 -3.57
CA GLU A 74 34.91 27.32 -4.35
C GLU A 74 33.61 27.86 -3.74
N PRO A 75 33.34 29.17 -3.78
CA PRO A 75 32.09 29.72 -3.34
C PRO A 75 30.96 29.34 -4.29
N PHE A 76 29.73 29.19 -3.76
CA PHE A 76 28.53 29.07 -4.59
C PHE A 76 28.29 30.35 -5.39
N ASP A 77 27.70 30.23 -6.56
CA ASP A 77 27.43 31.36 -7.47
C ASP A 77 26.51 32.40 -6.87
N GLN A 78 25.61 31.98 -5.97
CA GLN A 78 24.66 32.84 -5.30
C GLN A 78 24.60 32.57 -3.79
N PRO A 79 24.30 33.58 -2.96
CA PRO A 79 24.05 33.41 -1.53
C PRO A 79 22.90 32.43 -1.29
N VAL A 80 23.06 31.53 -0.33
CA VAL A 80 22.12 30.45 -0.01
C VAL A 80 21.48 30.69 1.34
N ALA A 81 20.17 30.43 1.48
CA ALA A 81 19.48 30.48 2.75
C ALA A 81 20.01 29.39 3.69
N VAL A 82 20.40 29.79 4.90
CA VAL A 82 20.95 28.89 5.91
C VAL A 82 20.15 29.03 7.20
N GLY A 83 19.86 27.91 7.83
CA GLY A 83 19.16 27.93 9.10
C GLY A 83 18.88 26.54 9.65
N TYR A 84 18.11 26.48 10.70
CA TYR A 84 17.71 25.23 11.34
C TYR A 84 16.29 24.85 10.96
N SER A 85 16.16 23.71 10.29
CA SER A 85 14.87 23.11 9.99
C SER A 85 14.57 22.01 11.00
N HIS A 86 13.33 21.97 11.49
CA HIS A 86 12.90 20.98 12.46
C HIS A 86 12.20 19.82 11.76
N PHE A 87 12.60 18.59 12.08
CA PHE A 87 12.02 17.37 11.57
C PHE A 87 11.37 16.58 12.70
N LEU A 88 10.19 16.06 12.43
CA LEU A 88 9.48 15.19 13.34
C LEU A 88 9.48 13.75 12.76
N LYS A 89 9.88 12.80 13.59
CA LYS A 89 9.67 11.39 13.28
C LYS A 89 8.23 11.02 13.64
N LEU A 90 7.42 10.69 12.62
CA LEU A 90 6.04 10.26 12.82
C LEU A 90 5.99 8.76 13.15
N VAL A 91 4.94 8.36 13.85
CA VAL A 91 4.70 6.96 14.22
C VAL A 91 4.36 6.06 13.02
N HIS A 92 4.14 6.63 11.85
CA HIS A 92 3.86 5.92 10.61
C HIS A 92 5.10 5.21 10.05
N LEU A 93 5.70 4.36 10.86
CA LEU A 93 6.88 3.58 10.47
C LEU A 93 6.49 2.44 9.54
N VAL A 94 7.34 2.15 8.57
CA VAL A 94 7.12 1.06 7.61
C VAL A 94 7.07 -0.30 8.30
N ASP A 95 7.87 -0.51 9.33
CA ASP A 95 7.91 -1.76 10.07
C ASP A 95 6.57 -2.14 10.71
N ASP A 96 5.79 -1.14 11.12
CA ASP A 96 4.46 -1.36 11.66
C ASP A 96 3.40 -1.62 10.58
N LYS A 97 3.68 -1.27 9.34
CA LYS A 97 2.73 -1.36 8.21
C LYS A 97 3.05 -2.49 7.25
N ILE A 98 4.31 -2.90 7.15
CA ILE A 98 4.71 -3.99 6.27
C ILE A 98 4.03 -5.28 6.70
N HIS A 99 3.40 -5.96 5.75
CA HIS A 99 2.68 -7.18 6.01
C HIS A 99 2.70 -8.09 4.79
N ALA A 100 2.88 -9.39 5.01
CA ALA A 100 2.80 -10.42 3.98
C ALA A 100 2.13 -11.67 4.56
N ARG A 101 1.50 -12.45 3.69
CA ARG A 101 0.85 -13.70 4.04
C ARG A 101 1.06 -14.74 2.92
N SER A 102 1.28 -15.97 3.28
CA SER A 102 1.12 -17.13 2.41
C SER A 102 -0.11 -17.95 2.84
N THR A 103 -0.02 -18.63 3.96
CA THR A 103 -1.12 -19.33 4.62
C THR A 103 -1.33 -18.75 6.01
N GLY A 104 -2.54 -18.82 6.55
CA GLY A 104 -2.85 -18.27 7.86
C GLY A 104 -4.26 -18.64 8.31
N PRO A 105 -4.79 -18.00 9.34
CA PRO A 105 -6.11 -18.28 9.86
C PRO A 105 -7.22 -17.88 8.90
N TYR A 106 -8.33 -18.63 8.96
CA TYR A 106 -9.52 -18.44 8.14
C TYR A 106 -10.76 -18.29 9.03
N SER A 107 -11.79 -17.62 8.51
CA SER A 107 -13.10 -17.55 9.16
C SER A 107 -13.73 -18.94 9.23
N LEU A 108 -14.44 -19.23 10.32
CA LEU A 108 -15.12 -20.52 10.49
C LEU A 108 -16.31 -20.68 9.54
N VAL A 109 -17.07 -19.61 9.32
CA VAL A 109 -18.32 -19.66 8.54
C VAL A 109 -18.05 -19.60 7.05
N THR A 110 -17.35 -18.57 6.60
CA THR A 110 -17.12 -18.32 5.18
C THR A 110 -15.86 -18.98 4.62
N GLN A 111 -15.00 -19.53 5.48
CA GLN A 111 -13.68 -20.09 5.10
C GLN A 111 -12.77 -19.11 4.34
N GLN A 112 -13.06 -17.82 4.43
CA GLN A 112 -12.24 -16.76 3.85
C GLN A 112 -11.07 -16.40 4.75
N PRO A 113 -9.93 -15.94 4.19
CA PRO A 113 -8.84 -15.41 4.99
C PRO A 113 -9.31 -14.26 5.89
N LEU A 114 -8.84 -14.23 7.14
CA LEU A 114 -9.09 -13.10 8.03
C LEU A 114 -8.40 -11.83 7.50
N GLY A 115 -8.87 -10.66 7.93
CA GLY A 115 -8.28 -9.36 7.60
C GLY A 115 -7.34 -8.84 8.69
N GLY A 116 -6.44 -7.94 8.29
CA GLY A 116 -5.58 -7.21 9.22
C GLY A 116 -4.23 -7.87 9.54
N LYS A 117 -3.22 -7.05 9.76
CA LYS A 117 -1.85 -7.48 10.07
C LYS A 117 -1.76 -8.29 11.37
N ALA A 118 -2.49 -7.86 12.41
CA ALA A 118 -2.46 -8.50 13.72
C ALA A 118 -2.93 -9.97 13.69
N GLN A 119 -3.79 -10.33 12.74
CA GLN A 119 -4.33 -11.68 12.57
C GLN A 119 -3.63 -12.43 11.43
N GLN A 120 -2.51 -11.94 10.94
CA GLN A 120 -1.86 -12.48 9.75
C GLN A 120 -2.84 -12.64 8.58
N GLY A 121 -3.67 -11.64 8.39
CA GLY A 121 -4.75 -11.64 7.42
C GLY A 121 -4.28 -11.40 5.99
N GLY A 122 -5.16 -11.70 5.03
CA GLY A 122 -4.95 -11.44 3.61
C GLY A 122 -5.39 -10.04 3.20
N GLN A 123 -5.01 -9.66 1.99
CA GLN A 123 -5.49 -8.44 1.36
C GLN A 123 -6.89 -8.65 0.80
N ARG A 124 -7.73 -7.63 0.87
CA ARG A 124 -9.06 -7.66 0.29
C ARG A 124 -8.99 -7.37 -1.21
N LEU A 125 -9.51 -8.28 -2.01
CA LEU A 125 -9.87 -8.00 -3.40
C LEU A 125 -11.29 -7.42 -3.39
N GLY A 126 -11.40 -6.11 -3.58
CA GLY A 126 -12.68 -5.42 -3.58
C GLY A 126 -13.45 -5.57 -4.88
N GLU A 127 -14.65 -5.01 -4.95
CA GLU A 127 -15.51 -5.07 -6.11
C GLU A 127 -14.87 -4.40 -7.34
N MET A 128 -14.21 -3.26 -7.15
CA MET A 128 -13.54 -2.54 -8.24
C MET A 128 -12.36 -3.34 -8.82
N GLU A 129 -11.60 -4.06 -8.00
CA GLU A 129 -10.51 -4.93 -8.44
C GLU A 129 -11.05 -6.12 -9.26
N VAL A 130 -12.23 -6.64 -8.88
CA VAL A 130 -12.95 -7.66 -9.67
C VAL A 130 -13.33 -7.10 -11.04
N TRP A 131 -13.90 -5.89 -11.11
CA TRP A 131 -14.23 -5.24 -12.38
C TRP A 131 -13.01 -5.06 -13.29
N ALA A 132 -11.87 -4.74 -12.71
CA ALA A 132 -10.63 -4.63 -13.48
C ALA A 132 -10.23 -5.96 -14.13
N LEU A 133 -10.33 -7.07 -13.41
CA LEU A 133 -10.06 -8.41 -13.96
C LEU A 133 -11.07 -8.83 -15.03
N GLU A 134 -12.34 -8.47 -14.84
CA GLU A 134 -13.39 -8.67 -15.84
C GLU A 134 -13.12 -7.89 -17.12
N ALA A 135 -12.72 -6.62 -16.99
CA ALA A 135 -12.37 -5.77 -18.13
C ALA A 135 -11.18 -6.30 -18.94
N TYR A 136 -10.21 -6.93 -18.29
CA TYR A 136 -9.11 -7.62 -18.97
C TYR A 136 -9.48 -8.97 -19.56
N GLY A 137 -10.68 -9.49 -19.28
CA GLY A 137 -11.11 -10.84 -19.70
C GLY A 137 -10.33 -11.97 -19.03
N ALA A 138 -9.69 -11.70 -17.87
CA ALA A 138 -8.87 -12.67 -17.16
C ALA A 138 -9.71 -13.63 -16.29
N ALA A 139 -10.59 -14.41 -16.90
CA ALA A 139 -11.55 -15.26 -16.22
C ALA A 139 -10.91 -16.34 -15.34
N TYR A 140 -9.85 -16.97 -15.80
CA TYR A 140 -9.15 -18.01 -15.02
C TYR A 140 -8.45 -17.42 -13.79
N THR A 141 -7.84 -16.26 -13.91
CA THR A 141 -7.22 -15.56 -12.79
C THR A 141 -8.26 -15.16 -11.76
N LEU A 142 -9.40 -14.62 -12.19
CA LEU A 142 -10.51 -14.28 -11.31
C LEU A 142 -11.05 -15.51 -10.59
N GLN A 143 -11.26 -16.60 -11.30
CA GLN A 143 -11.71 -17.86 -10.70
C GLN A 143 -10.73 -18.38 -9.64
N GLU A 144 -9.43 -18.32 -9.90
CA GLU A 144 -8.40 -18.72 -8.94
C GLU A 144 -8.43 -17.86 -7.68
N LEU A 145 -8.55 -16.54 -7.85
CA LEU A 145 -8.61 -15.59 -6.73
C LEU A 145 -9.85 -15.79 -5.86
N LEU A 146 -10.98 -16.13 -6.45
CA LEU A 146 -12.26 -16.33 -5.75
C LEU A 146 -12.36 -17.70 -5.07
N THR A 147 -11.62 -18.69 -5.51
CA THR A 147 -11.75 -20.08 -5.04
C THR A 147 -10.54 -20.59 -4.28
N VAL A 148 -9.52 -21.04 -4.99
CA VAL A 148 -8.33 -21.70 -4.43
C VAL A 148 -7.54 -20.80 -3.50
N LYS A 149 -7.47 -19.52 -3.79
CA LYS A 149 -6.78 -18.51 -2.95
C LYS A 149 -7.65 -17.94 -1.83
N SER A 150 -8.96 -18.19 -1.83
CA SER A 150 -9.90 -17.63 -0.87
C SER A 150 -10.61 -18.70 -0.05
N ASP A 151 -11.79 -19.14 -0.45
CA ASP A 151 -12.73 -19.86 0.37
C ASP A 151 -12.99 -21.34 -0.03
N ASP A 152 -12.39 -21.84 -1.08
CA ASP A 152 -12.42 -23.28 -1.39
C ASP A 152 -11.40 -24.04 -0.50
N MET A 153 -11.87 -24.55 0.63
CA MET A 153 -11.02 -25.26 1.60
C MET A 153 -10.35 -26.50 1.03
N GLN A 154 -11.10 -27.31 0.28
CA GLN A 154 -10.56 -28.54 -0.32
C GLN A 154 -9.60 -28.22 -1.45
N GLY A 155 -10.00 -27.35 -2.38
CA GLY A 155 -9.17 -26.94 -3.51
C GLY A 155 -7.87 -26.28 -3.06
N ARG A 156 -7.88 -25.51 -1.98
CA ARG A 156 -6.69 -24.91 -1.38
C ARG A 156 -5.68 -25.97 -0.92
N ASN A 157 -6.13 -26.99 -0.20
CA ASN A 157 -5.26 -28.07 0.27
C ASN A 157 -4.72 -28.90 -0.89
N GLU A 158 -5.55 -29.20 -1.87
CA GLU A 158 -5.13 -29.93 -3.08
C GLU A 158 -4.12 -29.13 -3.90
N ALA A 159 -4.33 -27.81 -4.05
CA ALA A 159 -3.41 -26.93 -4.74
C ALA A 159 -2.04 -26.86 -4.06
N LEU A 160 -2.00 -26.70 -2.72
CA LEU A 160 -0.74 -26.72 -1.96
C LEU A 160 0.00 -28.06 -2.14
N ASN A 161 -0.71 -29.17 -2.07
CA ASN A 161 -0.13 -30.50 -2.30
C ASN A 161 0.38 -30.67 -3.73
N ALA A 162 -0.31 -30.11 -4.72
CA ALA A 162 0.10 -30.16 -6.12
C ALA A 162 1.37 -29.34 -6.34
N ILE A 163 1.46 -28.14 -5.76
CA ILE A 163 2.66 -27.28 -5.83
C ILE A 163 3.88 -27.98 -5.22
N VAL A 164 3.72 -28.56 -4.03
CA VAL A 164 4.83 -29.28 -3.35
C VAL A 164 5.29 -30.48 -4.16
N LYS A 165 4.37 -31.17 -4.85
CA LYS A 165 4.68 -32.37 -5.66
C LYS A 165 5.04 -32.03 -7.11
N GLY A 166 5.06 -30.77 -7.51
CA GLY A 166 5.30 -30.35 -8.89
C GLY A 166 4.23 -30.84 -9.89
N LYS A 167 3.00 -31.05 -9.42
CA LYS A 167 1.88 -31.52 -10.26
C LYS A 167 1.02 -30.32 -10.68
N PRO A 168 0.27 -30.44 -11.81
CA PRO A 168 -0.69 -29.40 -12.18
C PRO A 168 -1.76 -29.22 -11.10
N ILE A 169 -2.17 -27.99 -10.88
CA ILE A 169 -3.20 -27.64 -9.90
C ILE A 169 -4.56 -28.15 -10.42
N PRO A 170 -5.34 -28.86 -9.60
CA PRO A 170 -6.65 -29.32 -9.99
C PRO A 170 -7.64 -28.16 -10.21
N ARG A 171 -8.76 -28.45 -10.87
CA ARG A 171 -9.82 -27.47 -11.08
C ARG A 171 -10.41 -27.04 -9.71
N PRO A 172 -10.72 -25.75 -9.53
CA PRO A 172 -11.35 -25.27 -8.31
C PRO A 172 -12.74 -25.89 -8.10
N GLY A 173 -13.13 -26.00 -6.83
CA GLY A 173 -14.46 -26.44 -6.40
C GLY A 173 -15.45 -25.27 -6.28
N THR A 174 -16.53 -25.51 -5.53
CA THR A 174 -17.52 -24.49 -5.20
C THR A 174 -17.06 -23.71 -4.00
N PRO A 175 -17.13 -22.36 -4.02
CA PRO A 175 -16.81 -21.52 -2.88
C PRO A 175 -17.71 -21.80 -1.67
N GLU A 176 -17.15 -21.87 -0.46
CA GLU A 176 -17.93 -22.06 0.77
C GLU A 176 -18.89 -20.89 1.03
N SER A 177 -18.52 -19.67 0.69
CA SER A 177 -19.40 -18.51 0.78
C SER A 177 -20.66 -18.66 -0.07
N PHE A 178 -20.58 -19.31 -1.21
CA PHE A 178 -21.75 -19.61 -2.04
C PHE A 178 -22.67 -20.63 -1.35
N LYS A 179 -22.13 -21.65 -0.70
CA LYS A 179 -22.92 -22.62 0.08
C LYS A 179 -23.65 -21.94 1.24
N VAL A 180 -22.97 -21.00 1.93
CA VAL A 180 -23.59 -20.18 3.00
C VAL A 180 -24.74 -19.36 2.44
N LEU A 181 -24.57 -18.69 1.30
CA LEU A 181 -25.63 -17.91 0.65
C LEU A 181 -26.86 -18.78 0.36
N MET A 182 -26.63 -19.98 -0.20
CA MET A 182 -27.72 -20.94 -0.48
C MET A 182 -28.50 -21.30 0.79
N ARG A 183 -27.80 -21.57 1.91
CA ARG A 183 -28.43 -21.87 3.19
C ARG A 183 -29.19 -20.68 3.77
N GLU A 184 -28.66 -19.50 3.64
CA GLU A 184 -29.34 -18.27 4.08
C GLU A 184 -30.64 -18.04 3.28
N LEU A 185 -30.62 -18.24 1.97
CA LEU A 185 -31.81 -18.14 1.14
C LEU A 185 -32.86 -19.23 1.48
N GLN A 186 -32.43 -20.47 1.71
CA GLN A 186 -33.30 -21.54 2.17
C GLN A 186 -33.93 -21.22 3.55
N SER A 187 -33.18 -20.57 4.44
CA SER A 187 -33.72 -20.15 5.75
C SER A 187 -34.81 -19.08 5.65
N LEU A 188 -34.81 -18.32 4.57
CA LEU A 188 -35.88 -17.35 4.23
C LEU A 188 -37.10 -18.01 3.56
N GLY A 189 -37.10 -19.32 3.41
CA GLY A 189 -38.19 -20.08 2.78
C GLY A 189 -38.14 -20.11 1.27
N LEU A 190 -37.00 -19.75 0.68
CA LEU A 190 -36.78 -19.85 -0.78
C LEU A 190 -36.16 -21.20 -1.11
N ASP A 191 -36.77 -21.92 -2.04
CA ASP A 191 -36.20 -23.15 -2.60
C ASP A 191 -35.29 -22.80 -3.78
N ILE A 192 -34.00 -23.13 -3.64
CA ILE A 192 -32.99 -22.85 -4.66
C ILE A 192 -32.26 -24.14 -4.98
N GLY A 193 -32.37 -24.56 -6.22
CA GLY A 193 -31.65 -25.72 -6.78
C GLY A 193 -30.72 -25.30 -7.89
N VAL A 194 -29.63 -26.01 -8.06
CA VAL A 194 -28.70 -25.86 -9.21
C VAL A 194 -28.85 -27.05 -10.12
N TYR A 195 -29.08 -26.79 -11.38
CA TYR A 195 -29.30 -27.79 -12.39
C TYR A 195 -28.24 -27.71 -13.48
N THR A 196 -27.86 -28.86 -14.02
CA THR A 196 -27.01 -28.91 -15.21
C THR A 196 -27.83 -28.60 -16.46
N ASP A 197 -27.16 -28.32 -17.58
CA ASP A 197 -27.82 -28.13 -18.89
C ASP A 197 -28.70 -29.30 -19.30
N GLU A 198 -28.46 -30.48 -18.78
CA GLU A 198 -29.26 -31.71 -18.99
C GLU A 198 -30.48 -31.81 -18.05
N GLY A 199 -30.69 -30.79 -17.18
CA GLY A 199 -31.80 -30.77 -16.22
C GLY A 199 -31.61 -31.67 -14.99
N LYS A 200 -30.40 -32.17 -14.74
CA LYS A 200 -30.09 -32.92 -13.52
C LYS A 200 -29.75 -31.98 -12.39
N GLU A 201 -30.37 -32.22 -11.25
CA GLU A 201 -30.06 -31.47 -10.04
C GLU A 201 -28.65 -31.81 -9.53
N VAL A 202 -27.90 -30.77 -9.20
CA VAL A 202 -26.55 -30.87 -8.63
C VAL A 202 -26.64 -30.52 -7.15
N ASP A 203 -26.39 -31.50 -6.28
CA ASP A 203 -26.27 -31.23 -4.84
C ASP A 203 -24.91 -30.58 -4.55
N LEU A 204 -24.93 -29.26 -4.38
CA LEU A 204 -23.74 -28.47 -4.03
C LEU A 204 -23.24 -28.69 -2.59
N MET A 205 -24.06 -29.36 -1.75
CA MET A 205 -23.70 -29.62 -0.35
C MET A 205 -22.88 -30.88 -0.18
N GLN A 206 -23.09 -31.86 -1.06
CA GLN A 206 -22.16 -32.95 -1.17
C GLN A 206 -20.99 -32.46 -2.00
N ASP A 207 -19.79 -32.57 -1.46
CA ASP A 207 -18.58 -32.38 -2.25
C ASP A 207 -18.52 -33.45 -3.34
N ILE A 208 -19.33 -33.24 -4.35
CA ILE A 208 -19.26 -34.01 -5.58
C ILE A 208 -17.92 -33.67 -6.17
N ASN A 209 -16.97 -34.54 -5.91
CA ASN A 209 -15.68 -34.48 -6.56
C ASN A 209 -15.84 -35.15 -7.93
N PRO A 210 -16.34 -34.48 -8.99
CA PRO A 210 -16.48 -35.06 -10.31
C PRO A 210 -15.12 -35.43 -10.91
N ARG A 211 -14.04 -35.07 -10.21
CA ARG A 211 -12.64 -35.18 -10.62
C ARG A 211 -12.06 -36.59 -10.47
N ARG A 212 -12.67 -37.44 -9.68
CA ARG A 212 -12.22 -38.81 -9.59
C ARG A 212 -12.49 -39.61 -10.88
N ASN A 213 -13.38 -39.10 -11.74
CA ASN A 213 -13.84 -39.82 -12.95
C ASN A 213 -13.65 -39.06 -14.26
N THR A 214 -13.10 -37.85 -14.28
CA THR A 214 -12.72 -37.17 -15.53
C THR A 214 -11.28 -37.52 -15.88
N PRO A 215 -11.00 -38.04 -17.08
CA PRO A 215 -9.63 -38.23 -17.54
C PRO A 215 -8.91 -36.86 -17.51
N SER A 216 -7.67 -36.88 -17.02
CA SER A 216 -6.80 -35.72 -17.03
C SER A 216 -6.81 -35.06 -18.40
N ARG A 217 -7.01 -33.73 -18.43
CA ARG A 217 -6.89 -32.95 -19.67
C ARG A 217 -5.54 -33.29 -20.30
N PRO A 218 -5.48 -33.53 -21.62
CA PRO A 218 -4.20 -33.78 -22.26
C PRO A 218 -3.23 -32.66 -21.94
N THR A 219 -2.07 -33.00 -21.43
CA THR A 219 -0.94 -32.09 -21.20
C THR A 219 -0.53 -31.49 -22.54
N TYR A 220 0.00 -30.28 -22.55
CA TYR A 220 0.52 -29.63 -23.77
C TYR A 220 1.49 -30.52 -24.57
N GLU A 221 2.15 -31.45 -23.91
CA GLU A 221 3.01 -32.47 -24.54
C GLU A 221 2.25 -33.49 -25.42
N SER A 222 0.95 -33.70 -25.19
CA SER A 222 0.15 -34.60 -26.02
C SER A 222 -0.46 -33.90 -27.25
N LEU A 223 -0.32 -32.61 -27.38
CA LEU A 223 -0.79 -31.85 -28.55
C LEU A 223 0.36 -31.51 -29.52
N GLY A 224 1.58 -31.92 -29.22
CA GLY A 224 2.79 -31.51 -29.93
C GLY A 224 3.41 -32.55 -30.86
N THR A 225 2.83 -33.73 -31.02
CA THR A 225 3.38 -34.74 -31.94
C THR A 225 2.27 -35.38 -32.79
N SER A 226 1.69 -34.63 -33.69
CA SER A 226 1.06 -35.18 -34.89
C SER A 226 1.68 -34.50 -36.10
N GLU A 227 2.62 -35.23 -36.68
CA GLU A 227 2.79 -35.41 -38.10
C GLU A 227 3.00 -34.14 -38.95
N TYR A 228 4.25 -33.78 -39.08
CA TYR A 228 4.78 -33.32 -40.35
C TYR A 228 5.52 -34.55 -40.94
N GLU A 229 4.83 -35.45 -41.59
CA GLU A 229 5.41 -36.27 -42.64
C GLU A 229 5.45 -35.38 -43.90
N GLU A 230 6.67 -35.15 -44.37
CA GLU A 230 6.98 -34.56 -45.65
C GLU A 230 6.56 -35.51 -46.77
N ASP A 231 5.85 -34.97 -47.75
CA ASP A 231 5.88 -35.39 -49.13
C ASP A 231 6.39 -34.23 -50.01
#